data_deac59373f337fa1360a41becd03085a
#
_entry.id   deac59373f337fa1360a41becd03085a
#
_cell.length_a   1.000
_cell.length_b   1.000
_cell.length_c   1.000
_cell.angle_alpha   90.00
_cell.angle_beta   90.00
_cell.angle_gamma   90.00
#
_symmetry.space_group_name_H-M   'P 1'
#
loop_
_entity.id
_entity.type
_entity.pdbx_description
1 polymer ?
#
loop_
_entity_poly.entity_id
_entity_poly.type
_entity_poly.pdbx_seq_one_letter_code
_entity_poly.pdbx_strand_id
1 'polypeptide(L)'
;ILDIIHALPFESPKRFLNTTEGEVTYFLFFLFGVAIIGPALVQKFWRCKPLENGYHRSRIEGLCQRAGLAYANILYWPIFGGKMITAGVMGLIRKFRYILVTPSLLHLLEPEELDAVIAHEIGHIKKKHLLFYLVFFVGYMLLSYATFDIMIFAIIYTKPVFWFISKTGLSQTTVVSGVYSILIICVFLIYFRFIFGYFMRNFERQADTYVYALFDSAKPLIATLEKIAATSGQSADQPNWHHFSIRQRIDYLRKCETNSSWITRHDGKVKKSIGVYLMCLFVLGILGYQLNVGAMGDRISKHFLEKVILREIEQTPENPNLYSLLGNIYYNSENWAGVRDAWEKSLALEPDNAQILNNLAWHYATCEDERFRDPVRALAMAKLAIQLERLPHVWDTLAESYYVNGMYREAVEAGKQALALARKKRTYYQDQLDKFSSAAQN
;
A
#
# COMPACT_ATOMS: atom_id res chain seq x y z
N ILE A 1 -2.64 0.09 -18.20
CA ILE A 1 -2.96 1.53 -18.08
C ILE A 1 -1.67 2.34 -17.87
N LEU A 2 -0.74 1.93 -17.01
CA LEU A 2 0.60 2.55 -16.90
C LEU A 2 1.29 2.61 -18.26
N ASP A 3 1.23 1.56 -19.07
CA ASP A 3 1.78 1.52 -20.42
C ASP A 3 1.14 2.58 -21.34
N ILE A 4 -0.16 2.84 -21.20
CA ILE A 4 -0.87 3.89 -21.95
C ILE A 4 -0.37 5.28 -21.51
N ILE A 5 -0.13 5.48 -20.21
CA ILE A 5 0.40 6.75 -19.68
C ILE A 5 1.85 6.96 -20.12
N HIS A 6 2.66 5.89 -20.16
CA HIS A 6 4.01 5.93 -20.70
C HIS A 6 4.06 6.23 -22.21
N ALA A 7 2.98 5.94 -22.95
CA ALA A 7 2.84 6.27 -24.36
C ALA A 7 2.40 7.73 -24.60
N LEU A 8 1.97 8.49 -23.57
CA LEU A 8 1.60 9.89 -23.73
C LEU A 8 2.82 10.78 -23.99
N PRO A 9 2.70 11.84 -24.82
CA PRO A 9 3.82 12.70 -25.20
C PRO A 9 4.28 13.68 -24.11
N PHE A 10 3.71 13.63 -22.91
CA PHE A 10 3.98 14.58 -21.82
C PHE A 10 4.99 14.02 -20.81
N GLU A 11 6.14 14.66 -20.67
CA GLU A 11 7.21 14.23 -19.76
C GLU A 11 6.92 14.50 -18.27
N SER A 12 6.27 15.63 -17.95
CA SER A 12 5.99 16.03 -16.56
C SER A 12 5.10 15.03 -15.81
N PRO A 13 3.97 14.53 -16.38
CA PRO A 13 3.18 13.50 -15.73
C PRO A 13 3.94 12.19 -15.54
N LYS A 14 4.81 11.80 -16.48
CA LYS A 14 5.62 10.60 -16.37
C LYS A 14 6.59 10.66 -15.19
N ARG A 15 7.27 11.78 -15.01
CA ARG A 15 8.18 11.99 -13.87
C ARG A 15 7.46 11.90 -12.54
N PHE A 16 6.29 12.53 -12.44
CA PHE A 16 5.47 12.45 -11.21
C PHE A 16 4.98 11.03 -10.94
N LEU A 17 4.47 10.34 -11.95
CA LEU A 17 3.96 8.95 -11.81
C LEU A 17 5.03 7.93 -11.46
N ASN A 18 6.30 8.24 -11.73
CA ASN A 18 7.43 7.40 -11.33
C ASN A 18 7.91 7.68 -9.89
N THR A 19 7.25 8.61 -9.17
CA THR A 19 7.46 8.79 -7.73
C THR A 19 6.45 7.98 -6.93
N THR A 20 6.78 7.61 -5.70
CA THR A 20 5.87 6.90 -4.79
C THR A 20 4.56 7.68 -4.57
N GLU A 21 4.64 9.01 -4.45
CA GLU A 21 3.49 9.89 -4.31
C GLU A 21 2.61 9.88 -5.57
N GLY A 22 3.24 9.83 -6.74
CA GLY A 22 2.55 9.74 -8.02
C GLY A 22 1.81 8.41 -8.19
N GLU A 23 2.44 7.30 -7.86
CA GLU A 23 1.82 5.97 -7.89
C GLU A 23 0.61 5.88 -6.94
N VAL A 24 0.75 6.34 -5.70
CA VAL A 24 -0.34 6.39 -4.72
C VAL A 24 -1.47 7.28 -5.20
N THR A 25 -1.15 8.48 -5.71
CA THR A 25 -2.13 9.43 -6.23
C THR A 25 -2.91 8.83 -7.40
N TYR A 26 -2.21 8.26 -8.38
CA TYR A 26 -2.81 7.57 -9.51
C TYR A 26 -3.74 6.44 -9.07
N PHE A 27 -3.28 5.61 -8.15
CA PHE A 27 -4.06 4.50 -7.63
C PHE A 27 -5.35 4.99 -6.94
N LEU A 28 -5.27 6.04 -6.10
CA LEU A 28 -6.45 6.63 -5.47
C LEU A 28 -7.42 7.20 -6.51
N PHE A 29 -6.94 7.92 -7.52
CA PHE A 29 -7.78 8.40 -8.62
C PHE A 29 -8.47 7.26 -9.36
N PHE A 30 -7.76 6.19 -9.68
CA PHE A 30 -8.33 5.01 -10.31
C PHE A 30 -9.41 4.37 -9.42
N LEU A 31 -9.12 4.18 -8.14
CA LEU A 31 -10.06 3.60 -7.18
C LEU A 31 -11.34 4.44 -7.06
N PHE A 32 -11.21 5.75 -6.91
CA PHE A 32 -12.36 6.67 -6.88
C PHE A 32 -13.13 6.67 -8.21
N GLY A 33 -12.42 6.66 -9.32
CA GLY A 33 -13.02 6.53 -10.65
C GLY A 33 -13.87 5.27 -10.78
N VAL A 34 -13.33 4.12 -10.38
CA VAL A 34 -14.06 2.84 -10.37
C VAL A 34 -15.22 2.88 -9.38
N ALA A 35 -15.08 3.45 -8.20
CA ALA A 35 -16.16 3.56 -7.22
C ALA A 35 -17.32 4.45 -7.70
N ILE A 36 -17.04 5.46 -8.52
CA ILE A 36 -18.05 6.37 -9.10
C ILE A 36 -18.70 5.77 -10.35
N ILE A 37 -17.89 5.30 -11.31
CA ILE A 37 -18.35 4.86 -12.64
C ILE A 37 -18.75 3.38 -12.63
N GLY A 38 -18.11 2.58 -11.79
CA GLY A 38 -18.31 1.13 -11.69
C GLY A 38 -19.77 0.70 -11.61
N PRO A 39 -20.64 1.34 -10.81
CA PRO A 39 -22.06 1.01 -10.78
C PRO A 39 -22.77 1.07 -12.15
N ALA A 40 -22.39 2.03 -13.02
CA ALA A 40 -22.94 2.15 -14.37
C ALA A 40 -22.45 1.02 -15.30
N LEU A 41 -21.27 0.46 -15.05
CA LEU A 41 -20.74 -0.68 -15.79
C LEU A 41 -21.31 -1.99 -15.24
N VAL A 42 -21.34 -2.15 -13.93
CA VAL A 42 -21.81 -3.36 -13.23
C VAL A 42 -23.29 -3.64 -13.56
N GLN A 43 -24.15 -2.61 -13.57
CA GLN A 43 -25.57 -2.81 -13.91
C GLN A 43 -25.75 -3.32 -15.35
N LYS A 44 -24.91 -2.89 -16.31
CA LYS A 44 -24.92 -3.41 -17.68
C LYS A 44 -24.41 -4.85 -17.74
N PHE A 45 -23.31 -5.14 -17.05
CA PHE A 45 -22.74 -6.48 -16.94
C PHE A 45 -23.73 -7.49 -16.34
N TRP A 46 -24.48 -7.08 -15.32
CA TRP A 46 -25.56 -7.88 -14.73
C TRP A 46 -26.84 -7.90 -15.55
N ARG A 47 -26.86 -7.28 -16.74
CA ARG A 47 -28.01 -7.20 -17.61
C ARG A 47 -29.25 -6.65 -16.92
N CYS A 48 -29.07 -5.70 -16.01
CA CYS A 48 -30.18 -5.02 -15.36
C CYS A 48 -31.00 -4.22 -16.39
N LYS A 49 -32.32 -4.21 -16.22
CA LYS A 49 -33.26 -3.45 -17.05
C LYS A 49 -33.97 -2.40 -16.19
N PRO A 50 -34.36 -1.26 -16.74
CA PRO A 50 -35.27 -0.35 -16.02
C PRO A 50 -36.51 -1.10 -15.53
N LEU A 51 -36.91 -0.90 -14.28
CA LEU A 51 -38.16 -1.41 -13.78
C LEU A 51 -39.29 -0.73 -14.55
N GLU A 52 -40.23 -1.50 -15.09
CA GLU A 52 -41.33 -0.98 -15.86
C GLU A 52 -42.25 -0.06 -15.03
N ASN A 53 -42.87 0.91 -15.71
CA ASN A 53 -43.84 1.79 -15.06
C ASN A 53 -45.05 0.97 -14.58
N GLY A 54 -45.39 1.12 -13.33
CA GLY A 54 -46.48 0.37 -12.71
C GLY A 54 -46.49 0.53 -11.21
N TYR A 55 -47.28 -0.28 -10.54
CA TYR A 55 -47.52 -0.20 -9.11
C TYR A 55 -46.23 -0.22 -8.26
N HIS A 56 -45.39 -1.22 -8.49
CA HIS A 56 -44.12 -1.36 -7.69
C HIS A 56 -43.16 -0.18 -7.90
N ARG A 57 -43.01 0.27 -9.16
CA ARG A 57 -42.16 1.41 -9.46
C ARG A 57 -42.65 2.67 -8.79
N SER A 58 -43.94 3.02 -8.96
CA SER A 58 -44.52 4.21 -8.37
C SER A 58 -44.44 4.21 -6.85
N ARG A 59 -44.57 3.03 -6.22
CA ARG A 59 -44.43 2.86 -4.78
C ARG A 59 -43.03 3.14 -4.31
N ILE A 60 -41.98 2.58 -4.96
CA ILE A 60 -40.57 2.81 -4.64
C ILE A 60 -40.20 4.29 -4.88
N GLU A 61 -40.67 4.91 -5.96
CA GLU A 61 -40.45 6.32 -6.24
C GLU A 61 -41.06 7.22 -5.15
N GLY A 62 -42.26 6.95 -4.70
CA GLY A 62 -42.91 7.65 -3.60
C GLY A 62 -42.13 7.53 -2.29
N LEU A 63 -41.59 6.35 -2.00
CA LEU A 63 -40.74 6.14 -0.82
C LEU A 63 -39.43 6.91 -0.91
N CYS A 64 -38.76 6.88 -2.07
CA CYS A 64 -37.55 7.66 -2.31
C CYS A 64 -37.79 9.17 -2.17
N GLN A 65 -38.95 9.65 -2.65
CA GLN A 65 -39.34 11.05 -2.51
C GLN A 65 -39.55 11.43 -1.03
N ARG A 66 -40.24 10.61 -0.25
CA ARG A 66 -40.42 10.83 1.22
C ARG A 66 -39.11 10.82 1.94
N ALA A 67 -38.18 9.93 1.54
CA ALA A 67 -36.84 9.86 2.11
C ALA A 67 -35.91 10.98 1.61
N GLY A 68 -36.30 11.80 0.63
CA GLY A 68 -35.43 12.78 -0.01
C GLY A 68 -34.20 12.11 -0.64
N LEU A 69 -34.37 10.96 -1.29
CA LEU A 69 -33.30 10.24 -1.95
C LEU A 69 -33.27 10.54 -3.45
N ALA A 70 -32.14 11.04 -3.93
CA ALA A 70 -31.88 11.20 -5.34
C ALA A 70 -31.12 10.00 -5.90
N TYR A 71 -31.60 9.44 -7.00
CA TYR A 71 -31.07 8.26 -7.70
C TYR A 71 -31.11 8.45 -9.23
N ALA A 72 -30.43 7.58 -9.99
CA ALA A 72 -30.41 7.60 -11.45
C ALA A 72 -31.59 6.80 -12.01
N ASN A 73 -31.81 5.57 -11.51
CA ASN A 73 -32.88 4.71 -11.94
C ASN A 73 -33.20 3.61 -10.92
N ILE A 74 -34.38 3.01 -11.05
CA ILE A 74 -34.77 1.78 -10.37
C ILE A 74 -34.66 0.66 -11.41
N LEU A 75 -33.92 -0.39 -11.07
CA LEU A 75 -33.55 -1.45 -12.01
C LEU A 75 -34.09 -2.81 -11.55
N TYR A 76 -34.62 -3.53 -12.47
CA TYR A 76 -34.91 -4.95 -12.36
C TYR A 76 -33.63 -5.75 -12.48
N TRP A 77 -33.33 -6.58 -11.50
CA TRP A 77 -32.07 -7.30 -11.34
C TRP A 77 -32.24 -8.81 -11.48
N PRO A 78 -31.95 -9.42 -12.65
CA PRO A 78 -32.22 -10.84 -12.92
C PRO A 78 -31.12 -11.78 -12.40
N ILE A 79 -30.53 -11.47 -11.24
CA ILE A 79 -29.44 -12.27 -10.67
C ILE A 79 -29.91 -13.70 -10.37
N PHE A 80 -29.05 -14.69 -10.64
CA PHE A 80 -29.36 -16.13 -10.48
C PHE A 80 -30.71 -16.55 -11.09
N GLY A 81 -31.00 -16.05 -12.29
CA GLY A 81 -32.29 -16.34 -12.96
C GLY A 81 -33.51 -15.75 -12.24
N GLY A 82 -33.31 -14.73 -11.40
CA GLY A 82 -34.38 -14.03 -10.69
C GLY A 82 -34.89 -14.74 -9.43
N LYS A 83 -34.32 -15.88 -9.03
CA LYS A 83 -34.78 -16.69 -7.88
C LYS A 83 -34.38 -16.10 -6.52
N MET A 84 -33.42 -15.20 -6.49
CA MET A 84 -32.97 -14.60 -5.26
C MET A 84 -33.90 -13.50 -4.77
N ILE A 85 -34.26 -13.54 -3.49
CA ILE A 85 -35.14 -12.55 -2.85
C ILE A 85 -34.24 -11.50 -2.22
N THR A 86 -33.97 -10.41 -2.95
CA THR A 86 -33.12 -9.35 -2.48
C THR A 86 -33.39 -8.01 -3.17
N ALA A 87 -33.08 -6.93 -2.50
CA ALA A 87 -32.89 -5.61 -3.07
C ALA A 87 -31.47 -5.17 -2.83
N GLY A 88 -31.05 -4.07 -3.41
CA GLY A 88 -29.76 -3.46 -3.16
C GLY A 88 -29.68 -2.06 -3.70
N VAL A 89 -28.75 -1.29 -3.14
CA VAL A 89 -28.41 0.02 -3.67
C VAL A 89 -26.92 0.05 -4.01
N MET A 90 -26.59 0.55 -5.19
CA MET A 90 -25.21 0.80 -5.59
C MET A 90 -25.02 2.21 -6.11
N GLY A 91 -23.81 2.75 -5.93
CA GLY A 91 -23.40 4.07 -6.42
C GLY A 91 -23.34 5.16 -5.37
N LEU A 92 -22.19 5.81 -5.32
CA LEU A 92 -21.91 6.89 -4.37
C LEU A 92 -22.62 8.20 -4.74
N ILE A 93 -22.68 8.51 -6.03
CA ILE A 93 -23.23 9.77 -6.51
C ILE A 93 -24.58 9.59 -7.21
N ARG A 94 -25.43 10.62 -7.15
CA ARG A 94 -26.80 10.61 -7.71
C ARG A 94 -26.84 10.07 -9.15
N LYS A 95 -25.94 10.52 -10.02
CA LYS A 95 -25.94 10.19 -11.47
C LYS A 95 -25.73 8.69 -11.74
N PHE A 96 -25.05 7.98 -10.84
CA PHE A 96 -24.73 6.55 -10.94
C PHE A 96 -25.26 5.75 -9.75
N ARG A 97 -26.28 6.28 -9.05
CA ARG A 97 -26.96 5.56 -7.97
C ARG A 97 -28.17 4.81 -8.52
N TYR A 98 -28.15 3.51 -8.37
CA TYR A 98 -29.21 2.63 -8.82
C TYR A 98 -29.81 1.88 -7.63
N ILE A 99 -31.15 1.76 -7.66
CA ILE A 99 -31.90 0.89 -6.74
C ILE A 99 -32.18 -0.38 -7.53
N LEU A 100 -31.80 -1.53 -7.00
CA LEU A 100 -31.90 -2.83 -7.61
C LEU A 100 -33.00 -3.63 -6.90
N VAL A 101 -33.89 -4.24 -7.64
CA VAL A 101 -34.93 -5.13 -7.10
C VAL A 101 -34.99 -6.41 -7.92
N THR A 102 -35.08 -7.56 -7.25
CA THR A 102 -35.19 -8.84 -7.93
C THR A 102 -36.66 -9.19 -8.21
N PRO A 103 -36.96 -10.01 -9.25
CA PRO A 103 -38.29 -10.50 -9.53
C PRO A 103 -38.95 -11.17 -8.35
N SER A 104 -38.22 -12.10 -7.70
CA SER A 104 -38.77 -12.85 -6.58
C SER A 104 -39.14 -11.96 -5.40
N LEU A 105 -38.39 -10.86 -5.17
CA LEU A 105 -38.71 -9.88 -4.13
C LEU A 105 -40.07 -9.23 -4.42
N LEU A 106 -40.31 -8.78 -5.66
CA LEU A 106 -41.55 -8.10 -6.08
C LEU A 106 -42.78 -9.02 -6.06
N HIS A 107 -42.59 -10.34 -6.23
CA HIS A 107 -43.67 -11.33 -6.21
C HIS A 107 -43.99 -11.89 -4.83
N LEU A 108 -42.98 -11.97 -3.94
CA LEU A 108 -43.11 -12.61 -2.64
C LEU A 108 -43.62 -11.67 -1.54
N LEU A 109 -43.18 -10.41 -1.61
CA LEU A 109 -43.42 -9.45 -0.54
C LEU A 109 -44.73 -8.69 -0.73
N GLU A 110 -45.46 -8.53 0.38
CA GLU A 110 -46.57 -7.60 0.46
C GLU A 110 -46.06 -6.15 0.30
N PRO A 111 -46.96 -5.22 -0.12
CA PRO A 111 -46.56 -3.85 -0.39
C PRO A 111 -45.81 -3.16 0.74
N GLU A 112 -46.20 -3.36 1.99
CA GLU A 112 -45.61 -2.78 3.19
C GLU A 112 -44.23 -3.42 3.51
N GLU A 113 -44.09 -4.69 3.21
CA GLU A 113 -42.83 -5.43 3.35
C GLU A 113 -41.79 -4.95 2.32
N LEU A 114 -42.23 -4.74 1.07
CA LEU A 114 -41.38 -4.15 0.04
C LEU A 114 -40.89 -2.75 0.44
N ASP A 115 -41.80 -1.91 0.96
CA ASP A 115 -41.44 -0.57 1.45
C ASP A 115 -40.38 -0.65 2.56
N ALA A 116 -40.51 -1.59 3.49
CA ALA A 116 -39.58 -1.76 4.60
C ALA A 116 -38.17 -2.20 4.11
N VAL A 117 -38.12 -3.10 3.11
CA VAL A 117 -36.86 -3.51 2.50
C VAL A 117 -36.20 -2.33 1.76
N ILE A 118 -36.96 -1.58 0.98
CA ILE A 118 -36.44 -0.40 0.28
C ILE A 118 -36.00 0.68 1.29
N ALA A 119 -36.69 0.85 2.41
CA ALA A 119 -36.28 1.76 3.47
C ALA A 119 -34.95 1.33 4.11
N HIS A 120 -34.73 0.03 4.32
CA HIS A 120 -33.45 -0.52 4.75
C HIS A 120 -32.34 -0.15 3.76
N GLU A 121 -32.55 -0.37 2.46
CA GLU A 121 -31.58 -0.01 1.42
C GLU A 121 -31.29 1.50 1.38
N ILE A 122 -32.32 2.34 1.54
CA ILE A 122 -32.16 3.79 1.67
C ILE A 122 -31.30 4.13 2.89
N GLY A 123 -31.43 3.37 3.99
CA GLY A 123 -30.64 3.49 5.20
C GLY A 123 -29.14 3.42 4.91
N HIS A 124 -28.69 2.50 4.07
CA HIS A 124 -27.29 2.41 3.67
C HIS A 124 -26.77 3.69 3.02
N ILE A 125 -27.58 4.34 2.21
CA ILE A 125 -27.20 5.60 1.56
C ILE A 125 -27.18 6.76 2.56
N LYS A 126 -28.24 6.89 3.35
CA LYS A 126 -28.40 8.00 4.30
C LYS A 126 -27.33 7.99 5.40
N LYS A 127 -26.92 6.80 5.82
CA LYS A 127 -25.82 6.60 6.77
C LYS A 127 -24.44 6.56 6.12
N LYS A 128 -24.35 6.73 4.77
CA LYS A 128 -23.11 6.78 3.96
C LYS A 128 -22.26 5.51 4.05
N HIS A 129 -22.86 4.34 4.24
CA HIS A 129 -22.16 3.07 4.38
C HIS A 129 -21.27 2.74 3.19
N LEU A 130 -21.73 3.04 1.96
CA LEU A 130 -20.95 2.82 0.73
C LEU A 130 -19.62 3.60 0.73
N LEU A 131 -19.62 4.82 1.29
CA LEU A 131 -18.40 5.61 1.42
C LEU A 131 -17.43 4.95 2.41
N PHE A 132 -17.97 4.45 3.54
CA PHE A 132 -17.12 3.75 4.52
C PHE A 132 -16.57 2.43 3.99
N TYR A 133 -17.29 1.71 3.12
CA TYR A 133 -16.74 0.53 2.45
C TYR A 133 -15.48 0.87 1.64
N LEU A 134 -15.49 2.00 0.95
CA LEU A 134 -14.31 2.50 0.24
C LEU A 134 -13.17 2.85 1.22
N VAL A 135 -13.48 3.52 2.34
CA VAL A 135 -12.49 3.85 3.39
C VAL A 135 -11.86 2.59 3.99
N PHE A 136 -12.63 1.52 4.22
CA PHE A 136 -12.07 0.25 4.70
C PHE A 136 -11.17 -0.41 3.67
N PHE A 137 -11.49 -0.33 2.39
CA PHE A 137 -10.64 -0.84 1.34
C PHE A 137 -9.30 -0.07 1.26
N VAL A 138 -9.35 1.27 1.31
CA VAL A 138 -8.14 2.12 1.39
C VAL A 138 -7.35 1.80 2.66
N GLY A 139 -8.02 1.55 3.79
CA GLY A 139 -7.39 1.16 5.04
C GLY A 139 -6.63 -0.16 4.96
N TYR A 140 -7.17 -1.16 4.25
CA TYR A 140 -6.46 -2.40 3.97
C TYR A 140 -5.21 -2.17 3.11
N MET A 141 -5.30 -1.31 2.10
CA MET A 141 -4.15 -0.99 1.25
C MET A 141 -3.06 -0.26 2.01
N LEU A 142 -3.44 0.67 2.90
CA LEU A 142 -2.50 1.33 3.78
C LEU A 142 -1.81 0.35 4.73
N LEU A 143 -2.56 -0.62 5.27
CA LEU A 143 -1.99 -1.70 6.08
C LEU A 143 -0.98 -2.53 5.29
N SER A 144 -1.36 -2.94 4.06
CA SER A 144 -0.48 -3.70 3.17
C SER A 144 0.80 -2.94 2.84
N TYR A 145 0.69 -1.65 2.52
CA TYR A 145 1.83 -0.77 2.28
C TYR A 145 2.72 -0.64 3.52
N ALA A 146 2.14 -0.35 4.68
CA ALA A 146 2.91 -0.14 5.91
C ALA A 146 3.66 -1.40 6.39
N THR A 147 3.18 -2.59 6.03
CA THR A 147 3.78 -3.86 6.45
C THR A 147 4.66 -4.51 5.38
N PHE A 148 4.70 -3.96 4.17
CA PHE A 148 5.34 -4.59 3.00
C PHE A 148 6.81 -4.94 3.27
N ASP A 149 7.66 -3.97 3.56
CA ASP A 149 9.10 -4.18 3.75
C ASP A 149 9.40 -5.10 4.93
N ILE A 150 8.67 -4.91 6.04
CA ILE A 150 8.83 -5.77 7.23
C ILE A 150 8.50 -7.22 6.88
N MET A 151 7.44 -7.47 6.12
CA MET A 151 7.05 -8.83 5.71
C MET A 151 8.08 -9.44 4.77
N ILE A 152 8.57 -8.68 3.78
CA ILE A 152 9.61 -9.14 2.84
C ILE A 152 10.89 -9.50 3.61
N PHE A 153 11.35 -8.62 4.49
CA PHE A 153 12.53 -8.90 5.32
C PHE A 153 12.34 -10.13 6.22
N ALA A 154 11.17 -10.22 6.89
CA ALA A 154 10.87 -11.38 7.72
C ALA A 154 10.89 -12.69 6.91
N ILE A 155 10.35 -12.70 5.69
CA ILE A 155 10.37 -13.86 4.80
C ILE A 155 11.80 -14.25 4.43
N ILE A 156 12.61 -13.30 3.95
CA ILE A 156 13.99 -13.54 3.52
C ILE A 156 14.84 -14.05 4.69
N TYR A 157 14.61 -13.54 5.90
CA TYR A 157 15.38 -13.93 7.10
C TYR A 157 14.98 -15.30 7.66
N THR A 158 13.84 -15.86 7.27
CA THR A 158 13.31 -17.09 7.84
C THR A 158 14.05 -18.33 7.34
N LYS A 159 14.64 -19.12 8.26
CA LYS A 159 15.38 -20.36 7.93
C LYS A 159 14.59 -21.35 7.03
N PRO A 160 13.29 -21.65 7.28
CA PRO A 160 12.50 -22.52 6.41
C PRO A 160 12.44 -22.08 4.95
N VAL A 161 12.29 -20.77 4.69
CA VAL A 161 12.24 -20.24 3.31
C VAL A 161 13.57 -20.46 2.61
N PHE A 162 14.66 -20.16 3.30
CA PHE A 162 16.00 -20.41 2.79
C PHE A 162 16.27 -21.89 2.50
N TRP A 163 15.92 -22.77 3.45
CA TRP A 163 16.02 -24.21 3.25
C TRP A 163 15.21 -24.69 2.02
N PHE A 164 14.01 -24.16 1.86
CA PHE A 164 13.15 -24.49 0.71
C PHE A 164 13.79 -24.05 -0.62
N ILE A 165 14.35 -22.85 -0.68
CA ILE A 165 15.05 -22.33 -1.88
C ILE A 165 16.23 -23.26 -2.22
N SER A 166 17.06 -23.60 -1.23
CA SER A 166 18.25 -24.47 -1.43
C SER A 166 17.90 -25.88 -1.87
N LYS A 167 16.73 -26.41 -1.49
CA LYS A 167 16.28 -27.76 -1.86
C LYS A 167 15.57 -27.84 -3.21
N THR A 168 14.84 -26.79 -3.59
CA THR A 168 14.01 -26.80 -4.80
C THR A 168 14.72 -26.27 -6.03
N GLY A 169 15.80 -25.50 -5.86
CA GLY A 169 16.48 -24.78 -6.95
C GLY A 169 15.64 -23.65 -7.58
N LEU A 170 14.49 -23.31 -6.97
CA LEU A 170 13.68 -22.18 -7.42
C LEU A 170 14.39 -20.86 -7.11
N SER A 171 14.15 -19.85 -7.95
CA SER A 171 14.72 -18.53 -7.68
C SER A 171 14.21 -17.95 -6.37
N GLN A 172 15.05 -17.26 -5.63
CA GLN A 172 14.70 -16.57 -4.39
C GLN A 172 13.50 -15.66 -4.58
N THR A 173 13.47 -14.90 -5.68
CA THR A 173 12.36 -13.99 -6.00
C THR A 173 11.03 -14.74 -6.12
N THR A 174 11.01 -15.90 -6.79
CA THR A 174 9.79 -16.71 -6.94
C THR A 174 9.26 -17.19 -5.60
N VAL A 175 10.14 -17.73 -4.76
CA VAL A 175 9.73 -18.26 -3.44
C VAL A 175 9.27 -17.13 -2.52
N VAL A 176 10.02 -16.04 -2.43
CA VAL A 176 9.66 -14.87 -1.60
C VAL A 176 8.33 -14.28 -2.04
N SER A 177 8.12 -14.07 -3.35
CA SER A 177 6.85 -13.55 -3.89
C SER A 177 5.67 -14.51 -3.62
N GLY A 178 5.88 -15.81 -3.73
CA GLY A 178 4.87 -16.82 -3.43
C GLY A 178 4.45 -16.80 -1.95
N VAL A 179 5.42 -16.81 -1.04
CA VAL A 179 5.17 -16.75 0.41
C VAL A 179 4.50 -15.42 0.79
N TYR A 180 5.00 -14.30 0.26
CA TYR A 180 4.38 -12.98 0.48
C TYR A 180 2.92 -12.94 0.02
N SER A 181 2.63 -13.49 -1.17
CA SER A 181 1.26 -13.54 -1.70
C SER A 181 0.32 -14.32 -0.79
N ILE A 182 0.76 -15.44 -0.23
CA ILE A 182 -0.03 -16.20 0.73
C ILE A 182 -0.26 -15.40 2.02
N LEU A 183 0.78 -14.78 2.56
CA LEU A 183 0.67 -13.99 3.78
C LEU A 183 -0.27 -12.79 3.61
N ILE A 184 -0.17 -12.05 2.51
CA ILE A 184 -1.03 -10.87 2.28
C ILE A 184 -2.49 -11.28 2.05
N ILE A 185 -2.76 -12.46 1.45
CA ILE A 185 -4.10 -13.03 1.36
C ILE A 185 -4.63 -13.39 2.76
N CYS A 186 -3.81 -13.99 3.62
CA CYS A 186 -4.20 -14.27 5.00
C CYS A 186 -4.54 -12.99 5.77
N VAL A 187 -3.71 -11.94 5.65
CA VAL A 187 -3.97 -10.62 6.25
C VAL A 187 -5.28 -10.03 5.71
N PHE A 188 -5.52 -10.15 4.39
CA PHE A 188 -6.77 -9.73 3.75
C PHE A 188 -7.98 -10.44 4.39
N LEU A 189 -7.95 -11.76 4.48
CA LEU A 189 -9.04 -12.55 5.05
C LEU A 189 -9.31 -12.20 6.52
N ILE A 190 -8.25 -12.03 7.32
CA ILE A 190 -8.36 -11.62 8.72
C ILE A 190 -8.97 -10.21 8.83
N TYR A 191 -8.44 -9.26 8.07
CA TYR A 191 -8.93 -7.88 8.07
C TYR A 191 -10.40 -7.80 7.69
N PHE A 192 -10.79 -8.44 6.58
CA PHE A 192 -12.17 -8.41 6.11
C PHE A 192 -13.11 -9.22 7.02
N ARG A 193 -12.68 -10.34 7.55
CA ARG A 193 -13.49 -11.16 8.46
C ARG A 193 -13.78 -10.46 9.79
N PHE A 194 -12.79 -9.80 10.37
CA PHE A 194 -12.90 -9.24 11.72
C PHE A 194 -13.17 -7.74 11.73
N ILE A 195 -12.36 -6.93 11.06
CA ILE A 195 -12.48 -5.46 11.08
C ILE A 195 -13.65 -5.03 10.21
N PHE A 196 -13.59 -5.33 8.92
CA PHE A 196 -14.66 -4.95 7.99
C PHE A 196 -16.00 -5.62 8.37
N GLY A 197 -15.98 -6.92 8.71
CA GLY A 197 -17.16 -7.64 9.17
C GLY A 197 -17.80 -7.06 10.44
N TYR A 198 -17.00 -6.52 11.38
CA TYR A 198 -17.55 -5.81 12.51
C TYR A 198 -18.37 -4.58 12.08
N PHE A 199 -17.83 -3.76 11.19
CA PHE A 199 -18.53 -2.58 10.69
C PHE A 199 -19.73 -2.95 9.83
N MET A 200 -19.60 -3.95 8.93
CA MET A 200 -20.71 -4.45 8.13
C MET A 200 -21.93 -4.79 9.00
N ARG A 201 -21.74 -5.65 9.99
CA ARG A 201 -22.84 -6.03 10.92
C ARG A 201 -23.47 -4.82 11.63
N ASN A 202 -22.67 -3.85 12.03
CA ASN A 202 -23.18 -2.67 12.70
C ASN A 202 -23.89 -1.70 11.71
N PHE A 203 -23.43 -1.63 10.47
CA PHE A 203 -24.09 -0.85 9.41
C PHE A 203 -25.42 -1.48 9.00
N GLU A 204 -25.48 -2.82 8.92
CA GLU A 204 -26.74 -3.54 8.71
C GLU A 204 -27.77 -3.19 9.79
N ARG A 205 -27.36 -3.18 11.05
CA ARG A 205 -28.26 -2.76 12.16
C ARG A 205 -28.69 -1.31 12.04
N GLN A 206 -27.82 -0.41 11.55
CA GLN A 206 -28.21 0.98 11.27
C GLN A 206 -29.22 1.07 10.12
N ALA A 207 -29.06 0.26 9.09
CA ALA A 207 -30.00 0.18 7.97
C ALA A 207 -31.34 -0.40 8.41
N ASP A 208 -31.34 -1.46 9.25
CA ASP A 208 -32.56 -1.99 9.85
C ASP A 208 -33.32 -0.93 10.65
N THR A 209 -32.62 -0.20 11.49
CA THR A 209 -33.26 0.82 12.34
C THR A 209 -33.65 2.09 11.58
N TYR A 210 -33.15 2.29 10.35
CA TYR A 210 -33.55 3.43 9.52
C TYR A 210 -35.03 3.34 9.10
N VAL A 211 -35.64 2.17 9.14
CA VAL A 211 -37.09 1.98 8.91
C VAL A 211 -37.92 2.90 9.79
N TYR A 212 -37.53 3.13 11.05
CA TYR A 212 -38.21 4.05 11.97
C TYR A 212 -38.12 5.55 11.59
N ALA A 213 -37.29 5.90 10.62
CA ALA A 213 -37.27 7.25 10.06
C ALA A 213 -38.38 7.51 9.04
N LEU A 214 -39.00 6.44 8.52
CA LEU A 214 -40.03 6.51 7.48
C LEU A 214 -41.38 5.91 7.89
N PHE A 215 -41.38 5.08 8.95
CA PHE A 215 -42.55 4.34 9.43
C PHE A 215 -42.57 4.31 10.97
N ASP A 216 -43.76 4.23 11.53
CA ASP A 216 -43.94 4.18 12.98
C ASP A 216 -43.60 2.81 13.59
N SER A 217 -43.54 1.76 12.79
CA SER A 217 -43.26 0.38 13.25
C SER A 217 -42.41 -0.37 12.25
N ALA A 218 -41.51 -1.25 12.76
CA ALA A 218 -40.72 -2.17 11.97
C ALA A 218 -41.38 -3.52 11.69
N LYS A 219 -42.68 -3.70 12.03
CA LYS A 219 -43.39 -4.96 11.83
C LYS A 219 -43.27 -5.51 10.39
N PRO A 220 -43.40 -4.69 9.30
CA PRO A 220 -43.19 -5.18 7.94
C PRO A 220 -41.80 -5.72 7.68
N LEU A 221 -40.75 -5.06 8.21
CA LEU A 221 -39.38 -5.58 8.08
C LEU A 221 -39.18 -6.87 8.87
N ILE A 222 -39.74 -6.96 10.06
CA ILE A 222 -39.71 -8.19 10.89
C ILE A 222 -40.40 -9.34 10.12
N ALA A 223 -41.57 -9.12 9.57
CA ALA A 223 -42.29 -10.16 8.74
C ALA A 223 -41.47 -10.58 7.52
N THR A 224 -40.80 -9.63 6.86
CA THR A 224 -39.87 -9.94 5.76
C THR A 224 -38.72 -10.83 6.21
N LEU A 225 -38.08 -10.50 7.34
CA LEU A 225 -36.98 -11.29 7.90
C LEU A 225 -37.42 -12.70 8.28
N GLU A 226 -38.62 -12.86 8.83
CA GLU A 226 -39.22 -14.15 9.15
C GLU A 226 -39.52 -14.97 7.87
N LYS A 227 -40.04 -14.34 6.82
CA LYS A 227 -40.23 -14.97 5.50
C LYS A 227 -38.90 -15.43 4.89
N ILE A 228 -37.87 -14.60 4.95
CA ILE A 228 -36.53 -14.96 4.45
C ILE A 228 -35.98 -16.15 5.23
N ALA A 229 -36.09 -16.17 6.57
CA ALA A 229 -35.67 -17.31 7.37
C ALA A 229 -36.37 -18.61 6.98
N ALA A 230 -37.70 -18.55 6.77
CA ALA A 230 -38.51 -19.72 6.38
C ALA A 230 -38.14 -20.25 4.99
N THR A 231 -37.83 -19.34 4.03
CA THR A 231 -37.59 -19.71 2.62
C THR A 231 -36.11 -20.08 2.35
N SER A 232 -35.15 -19.58 3.15
CA SER A 232 -33.71 -19.82 2.92
C SER A 232 -33.24 -21.21 3.36
N GLY A 233 -34.02 -21.95 4.16
CA GLY A 233 -33.64 -23.23 4.74
C GLY A 233 -32.47 -23.12 5.76
N GLN A 234 -32.00 -21.90 6.07
CA GLN A 234 -30.96 -21.66 7.05
C GLN A 234 -31.53 -21.37 8.44
N SER A 235 -30.81 -21.79 9.50
CA SER A 235 -31.22 -21.46 10.85
C SER A 235 -31.24 -19.94 11.08
N ALA A 236 -32.36 -19.44 11.62
CA ALA A 236 -32.50 -18.03 11.97
C ALA A 236 -31.48 -17.56 13.03
N ASP A 237 -30.83 -18.49 13.73
CA ASP A 237 -29.85 -18.22 14.78
C ASP A 237 -28.41 -18.11 14.27
N GLN A 238 -28.12 -18.53 13.04
CA GLN A 238 -26.75 -18.49 12.52
C GLN A 238 -26.39 -17.09 12.04
N PRO A 239 -25.43 -16.40 12.70
CA PRO A 239 -24.86 -15.17 12.16
C PRO A 239 -23.92 -15.52 11.00
N ASN A 240 -23.81 -14.64 10.02
CA ASN A 240 -22.74 -14.73 9.05
C ASN A 240 -21.68 -13.61 9.28
N TRP A 241 -20.64 -13.57 8.44
CA TRP A 241 -19.55 -12.63 8.67
C TRP A 241 -19.96 -11.16 8.50
N HIS A 242 -21.01 -10.85 7.75
CA HIS A 242 -21.46 -9.49 7.42
C HIS A 242 -22.84 -9.14 7.99
N HIS A 243 -23.65 -10.10 8.44
CA HIS A 243 -24.94 -9.84 9.10
C HIS A 243 -24.98 -10.46 10.50
N PHE A 244 -25.73 -9.84 11.39
CA PHE A 244 -26.22 -10.53 12.60
C PHE A 244 -27.20 -11.62 12.19
N SER A 245 -27.45 -12.60 13.08
CA SER A 245 -28.49 -13.58 12.83
C SER A 245 -29.86 -12.91 12.65
N ILE A 246 -30.74 -13.54 11.88
CA ILE A 246 -32.11 -13.00 11.67
C ILE A 246 -32.81 -12.77 13.01
N ARG A 247 -32.68 -13.71 13.95
CA ARG A 247 -33.21 -13.55 15.30
C ARG A 247 -32.68 -12.32 16.01
N GLN A 248 -31.36 -12.09 15.98
CA GLN A 248 -30.73 -10.92 16.60
C GLN A 248 -31.19 -9.59 15.94
N ARG A 249 -31.47 -9.59 14.65
CA ARG A 249 -32.03 -8.41 13.95
C ARG A 249 -33.46 -8.13 14.41
N ILE A 250 -34.31 -9.14 14.43
CA ILE A 250 -35.71 -9.04 14.89
C ILE A 250 -35.77 -8.58 16.36
N ASP A 251 -35.01 -9.21 17.24
CA ASP A 251 -35.00 -8.85 18.67
C ASP A 251 -34.54 -7.41 18.87
N TYR A 252 -33.58 -6.94 18.08
CA TYR A 252 -33.10 -5.56 18.17
C TYR A 252 -34.15 -4.57 17.66
N LEU A 253 -34.85 -4.87 16.58
CA LEU A 253 -35.97 -4.06 16.08
C LEU A 253 -37.10 -3.97 17.15
N ARG A 254 -37.54 -5.09 17.72
CA ARG A 254 -38.52 -5.11 18.80
C ARG A 254 -38.09 -4.27 20.01
N LYS A 255 -36.80 -4.34 20.36
CA LYS A 255 -36.23 -3.52 21.45
C LYS A 255 -36.26 -2.02 21.12
N CYS A 256 -36.02 -1.63 19.87
CA CYS A 256 -36.09 -0.24 19.43
C CYS A 256 -37.55 0.26 19.42
N GLU A 257 -38.53 -0.60 19.15
CA GLU A 257 -39.96 -0.29 19.17
C GLU A 257 -40.43 0.04 20.57
N THR A 258 -39.92 -0.67 21.61
CA THR A 258 -40.23 -0.35 23.02
C THR A 258 -39.49 0.87 23.53
N ASN A 259 -38.28 1.13 23.03
CA ASN A 259 -37.50 2.30 23.47
C ASN A 259 -36.55 2.76 22.34
N SER A 260 -36.92 3.86 21.69
CA SER A 260 -36.17 4.47 20.58
C SER A 260 -34.75 4.93 20.94
N SER A 261 -34.42 5.09 22.23
CA SER A 261 -33.07 5.47 22.66
C SER A 261 -31.99 4.46 22.24
N TRP A 262 -32.38 3.22 21.95
CA TRP A 262 -31.46 2.21 21.45
C TRP A 262 -30.89 2.53 20.06
N ILE A 263 -31.64 3.23 19.22
CA ILE A 263 -31.22 3.68 17.89
C ILE A 263 -30.07 4.70 18.07
N THR A 264 -30.30 5.73 18.89
CA THR A 264 -29.30 6.79 19.14
C THR A 264 -28.03 6.26 19.80
N ARG A 265 -28.18 5.32 20.75
CA ARG A 265 -27.02 4.65 21.38
C ARG A 265 -26.20 3.85 20.38
N HIS A 266 -26.89 3.13 19.49
CA HIS A 266 -26.19 2.37 18.45
C HIS A 266 -25.49 3.28 17.44
N ASP A 267 -26.14 4.33 16.98
CA ASP A 267 -25.54 5.33 16.10
C ASP A 267 -24.30 5.97 16.73
N GLY A 268 -24.38 6.31 18.03
CA GLY A 268 -23.26 6.83 18.81
C GLY A 268 -22.09 5.83 18.90
N LYS A 269 -22.38 4.53 19.14
CA LYS A 269 -21.39 3.47 19.16
C LYS A 269 -20.68 3.36 17.81
N VAL A 270 -21.43 3.31 16.71
CA VAL A 270 -20.86 3.19 15.35
C VAL A 270 -20.00 4.41 15.03
N LYS A 271 -20.48 5.62 15.31
CA LYS A 271 -19.72 6.87 15.11
C LYS A 271 -18.40 6.86 15.90
N LYS A 272 -18.42 6.43 17.17
CA LYS A 272 -17.21 6.29 18.00
C LYS A 272 -16.26 5.24 17.40
N SER A 273 -16.77 4.09 16.98
CA SER A 273 -15.94 3.03 16.35
C SER A 273 -15.28 3.49 15.06
N ILE A 274 -16.00 4.24 14.22
CA ILE A 274 -15.44 4.87 13.01
C ILE A 274 -14.34 5.87 13.39
N GLY A 275 -14.56 6.71 14.40
CA GLY A 275 -13.56 7.67 14.87
C GLY A 275 -12.27 6.97 15.32
N VAL A 276 -12.39 5.90 16.13
CA VAL A 276 -11.24 5.08 16.54
C VAL A 276 -10.54 4.45 15.34
N TYR A 277 -11.30 3.88 14.40
CA TYR A 277 -10.72 3.29 13.19
C TYR A 277 -9.94 4.32 12.36
N LEU A 278 -10.50 5.51 12.11
CA LEU A 278 -9.82 6.58 11.38
C LEU A 278 -8.55 7.06 12.10
N MET A 279 -8.58 7.14 13.42
CA MET A 279 -7.40 7.46 14.22
C MET A 279 -6.32 6.36 14.06
N CYS A 280 -6.71 5.09 14.11
CA CYS A 280 -5.78 3.99 13.87
C CYS A 280 -5.18 4.04 12.45
N LEU A 281 -5.97 4.38 11.42
CA LEU A 281 -5.47 4.57 10.07
C LEU A 281 -4.47 5.73 9.96
N PHE A 282 -4.74 6.83 10.66
CA PHE A 282 -3.82 7.97 10.69
C PHE A 282 -2.48 7.60 11.32
N VAL A 283 -2.50 6.93 12.47
CA VAL A 283 -1.27 6.42 13.12
C VAL A 283 -0.54 5.42 12.22
N LEU A 284 -1.29 4.50 11.60
CA LEU A 284 -0.72 3.52 10.66
C LEU A 284 -0.09 4.21 9.45
N GLY A 285 -0.69 5.30 8.95
CA GLY A 285 -0.13 6.10 7.86
C GLY A 285 1.22 6.73 8.24
N ILE A 286 1.31 7.32 9.44
CA ILE A 286 2.56 7.89 9.94
C ILE A 286 3.62 6.78 10.10
N LEU A 287 3.27 5.67 10.73
CA LEU A 287 4.17 4.54 10.91
C LEU A 287 4.62 3.96 9.56
N GLY A 288 3.69 3.76 8.63
CA GLY A 288 3.99 3.27 7.28
C GLY A 288 4.94 4.19 6.52
N TYR A 289 4.74 5.51 6.63
CA TYR A 289 5.67 6.49 6.05
C TYR A 289 7.06 6.38 6.67
N GLN A 290 7.15 6.33 8.00
CA GLN A 290 8.43 6.22 8.71
C GLN A 290 9.17 4.91 8.41
N LEU A 291 8.43 3.82 8.20
CA LEU A 291 9.01 2.49 7.94
C LEU A 291 9.43 2.30 6.47
N ASN A 292 8.76 2.94 5.51
CA ASN A 292 9.05 2.73 4.08
C ASN A 292 9.84 3.90 3.44
N VAL A 293 9.77 5.11 4.01
CA VAL A 293 10.39 6.32 3.41
C VAL A 293 11.25 7.08 4.42
N GLY A 294 10.96 6.95 5.70
CA GLY A 294 11.65 7.70 6.76
C GLY A 294 12.93 7.04 7.26
N ALA A 295 13.67 7.78 8.10
CA ALA A 295 14.94 7.34 8.68
C ALA A 295 14.87 6.01 9.46
N MET A 296 13.69 5.66 9.97
CA MET A 296 13.48 4.36 10.63
C MET A 296 13.57 3.21 9.62
N GLY A 297 12.91 3.35 8.47
CA GLY A 297 12.95 2.38 7.38
C GLY A 297 14.37 2.18 6.85
N ASP A 298 15.09 3.27 6.61
CA ASP A 298 16.50 3.21 6.18
C ASP A 298 17.39 2.43 7.15
N ARG A 299 17.23 2.66 8.46
CA ARG A 299 18.00 1.93 9.49
C ARG A 299 17.65 0.45 9.51
N ILE A 300 16.36 0.13 9.45
CA ILE A 300 15.86 -1.25 9.42
C ILE A 300 16.37 -1.96 8.17
N SER A 301 16.23 -1.35 6.99
CA SER A 301 16.66 -1.89 5.71
C SER A 301 18.16 -2.16 5.67
N LYS A 302 18.99 -1.20 6.16
CA LYS A 302 20.45 -1.36 6.27
C LYS A 302 20.81 -2.52 7.17
N HIS A 303 20.19 -2.61 8.34
CA HIS A 303 20.46 -3.71 9.29
C HIS A 303 20.08 -5.08 8.73
N PHE A 304 18.93 -5.18 8.05
CA PHE A 304 18.51 -6.44 7.40
C PHE A 304 19.43 -6.80 6.24
N LEU A 305 19.80 -5.82 5.40
CA LEU A 305 20.68 -6.03 4.25
C LEU A 305 22.07 -6.50 4.72
N GLU A 306 22.64 -5.88 5.75
CA GLU A 306 23.87 -6.31 6.40
C GLU A 306 23.80 -7.79 6.80
N LYS A 307 22.74 -8.18 7.52
CA LYS A 307 22.57 -9.57 7.97
C LYS A 307 22.37 -10.57 6.82
N VAL A 308 21.70 -10.19 5.76
CA VAL A 308 21.55 -11.02 4.56
C VAL A 308 22.91 -11.23 3.89
N ILE A 309 23.71 -10.16 3.74
CA ILE A 309 25.04 -10.24 3.14
C ILE A 309 26.00 -11.07 4.02
N LEU A 310 26.00 -10.86 5.32
CA LEU A 310 26.84 -11.65 6.25
C LEU A 310 26.51 -13.14 6.16
N ARG A 311 25.23 -13.49 6.04
CA ARG A 311 24.79 -14.87 5.87
C ARG A 311 25.22 -15.46 4.52
N GLU A 312 25.19 -14.66 3.45
CA GLU A 312 25.64 -15.10 2.13
C GLU A 312 27.16 -15.29 2.11
N ILE A 313 27.91 -14.44 2.82
CA ILE A 313 29.35 -14.58 3.03
C ILE A 313 29.69 -15.91 3.73
N GLU A 314 28.88 -16.35 4.71
CA GLU A 314 29.09 -17.66 5.37
C GLU A 314 29.01 -18.83 4.37
N GLN A 315 28.26 -18.69 3.29
CA GLN A 315 28.07 -19.75 2.28
C GLN A 315 29.05 -19.63 1.10
N THR A 316 29.40 -18.40 0.74
CA THR A 316 30.31 -18.08 -0.37
C THR A 316 31.40 -17.11 0.08
N PRO A 317 32.31 -17.54 0.99
CA PRO A 317 33.30 -16.66 1.60
C PRO A 317 34.36 -16.13 0.62
N GLU A 318 34.43 -16.68 -0.57
CA GLU A 318 35.38 -16.26 -1.61
C GLU A 318 34.77 -15.31 -2.64
N ASN A 319 33.54 -14.83 -2.43
CA ASN A 319 32.89 -13.89 -3.36
C ASN A 319 33.26 -12.44 -3.00
N PRO A 320 34.12 -11.75 -3.78
CA PRO A 320 34.58 -10.39 -3.47
C PRO A 320 33.44 -9.37 -3.49
N ASN A 321 32.41 -9.58 -4.31
CA ASN A 321 31.27 -8.67 -4.45
C ASN A 321 30.47 -8.52 -3.14
N LEU A 322 30.37 -9.59 -2.34
CA LEU A 322 29.65 -9.54 -1.07
C LEU A 322 30.38 -8.64 -0.04
N TYR A 323 31.69 -8.72 0.01
CA TYR A 323 32.50 -7.85 0.86
C TYR A 323 32.47 -6.40 0.35
N SER A 324 32.46 -6.17 -0.96
CA SER A 324 32.27 -4.85 -1.56
C SER A 324 30.96 -4.23 -1.13
N LEU A 325 29.84 -4.98 -1.24
CA LEU A 325 28.52 -4.55 -0.80
C LEU A 325 28.48 -4.27 0.71
N LEU A 326 29.09 -5.14 1.52
CA LEU A 326 29.15 -4.96 2.96
C LEU A 326 29.90 -3.67 3.33
N GLY A 327 31.03 -3.40 2.68
CA GLY A 327 31.79 -2.17 2.85
C GLY A 327 30.98 -0.91 2.49
N ASN A 328 30.17 -0.97 1.41
CA ASN A 328 29.27 0.12 1.03
C ASN A 328 28.19 0.37 2.10
N ILE A 329 27.65 -0.69 2.73
CA ILE A 329 26.68 -0.57 3.82
C ILE A 329 27.34 0.09 5.04
N TYR A 330 28.53 -0.35 5.40
CA TYR A 330 29.29 0.20 6.51
C TYR A 330 29.67 1.65 6.27
N TYR A 331 30.06 2.03 5.05
CA TYR A 331 30.36 3.41 4.68
C TYR A 331 29.14 4.32 4.88
N ASN A 332 27.96 3.90 4.38
CA ASN A 332 26.71 4.63 4.57
C ASN A 332 26.18 4.65 6.02
N SER A 333 26.80 3.87 6.91
CA SER A 333 26.47 3.78 8.34
C SER A 333 27.59 4.34 9.23
N GLU A 334 28.63 4.95 8.63
CA GLU A 334 29.79 5.53 9.32
C GLU A 334 30.53 4.53 10.22
N ASN A 335 30.43 3.23 9.91
CA ASN A 335 31.18 2.18 10.57
C ASN A 335 32.55 2.04 9.90
N TRP A 336 33.45 2.99 10.17
CA TRP A 336 34.71 3.11 9.47
C TRP A 336 35.65 1.89 9.60
N ALA A 337 35.62 1.22 10.75
CA ALA A 337 36.37 -0.04 10.95
C ALA A 337 35.80 -1.14 10.02
N GLY A 338 34.52 -1.30 9.98
CA GLY A 338 33.85 -2.26 9.08
C GLY A 338 34.07 -1.96 7.61
N VAL A 339 34.12 -0.66 7.23
CA VAL A 339 34.45 -0.22 5.86
C VAL A 339 35.81 -0.75 5.45
N ARG A 340 36.84 -0.46 6.23
CA ARG A 340 38.20 -0.88 5.94
C ARG A 340 38.26 -2.40 5.81
N ASP A 341 37.82 -3.12 6.83
CA ASP A 341 37.96 -4.56 6.91
C ASP A 341 37.22 -5.28 5.77
N ALA A 342 36.02 -4.78 5.40
CA ALA A 342 35.23 -5.36 4.32
C ALA A 342 35.83 -5.09 2.93
N TRP A 343 36.21 -3.85 2.62
CA TRP A 343 36.84 -3.51 1.33
C TRP A 343 38.22 -4.08 1.19
N GLU A 344 39.06 -4.14 2.24
CA GLU A 344 40.36 -4.83 2.19
C GLU A 344 40.18 -6.34 1.92
N LYS A 345 39.15 -6.98 2.50
CA LYS A 345 38.84 -8.37 2.21
C LYS A 345 38.38 -8.57 0.77
N SER A 346 37.56 -7.66 0.25
CA SER A 346 37.13 -7.67 -1.18
C SER A 346 38.39 -7.55 -2.08
N LEU A 347 39.27 -6.60 -1.79
CA LEU A 347 40.46 -6.38 -2.58
C LEU A 347 41.47 -7.55 -2.50
N ALA A 348 41.55 -8.23 -1.34
CA ALA A 348 42.40 -9.42 -1.18
C ALA A 348 41.90 -10.60 -2.07
N LEU A 349 40.59 -10.69 -2.34
CA LEU A 349 40.00 -11.70 -3.21
C LEU A 349 40.07 -11.31 -4.70
N GLU A 350 40.03 -10.01 -5.01
CA GLU A 350 40.09 -9.45 -6.36
C GLU A 350 40.97 -8.23 -6.41
N PRO A 351 42.31 -8.41 -6.52
CA PRO A 351 43.29 -7.32 -6.43
C PRO A 351 43.20 -6.25 -7.51
N ASP A 352 42.67 -6.59 -8.66
CA ASP A 352 42.53 -5.70 -9.82
C ASP A 352 41.16 -5.04 -9.93
N ASN A 353 40.43 -4.94 -8.81
CA ASN A 353 39.13 -4.28 -8.79
C ASN A 353 39.29 -2.76 -8.66
N ALA A 354 39.20 -2.04 -9.78
CA ALA A 354 39.39 -0.59 -9.84
C ALA A 354 38.46 0.18 -8.90
N GLN A 355 37.20 -0.26 -8.76
CA GLN A 355 36.21 0.39 -7.90
C GLN A 355 36.57 0.28 -6.41
N ILE A 356 37.01 -0.89 -5.98
CA ILE A 356 37.40 -1.10 -4.57
C ILE A 356 38.69 -0.38 -4.24
N LEU A 357 39.66 -0.39 -5.15
CA LEU A 357 40.91 0.41 -5.03
C LEU A 357 40.53 1.90 -4.88
N ASN A 358 39.67 2.42 -5.71
CA ASN A 358 39.21 3.79 -5.66
C ASN A 358 38.46 4.10 -4.34
N ASN A 359 37.59 3.24 -3.89
CA ASN A 359 36.81 3.44 -2.66
C ASN A 359 37.70 3.43 -1.43
N LEU A 360 38.67 2.50 -1.33
CA LEU A 360 39.67 2.46 -0.27
C LEU A 360 40.57 3.68 -0.30
N ALA A 361 41.04 4.09 -1.48
CA ALA A 361 41.86 5.30 -1.63
C ALA A 361 41.13 6.53 -1.11
N TRP A 362 39.86 6.69 -1.51
CA TRP A 362 39.00 7.77 -1.02
C TRP A 362 38.82 7.71 0.49
N HIS A 363 38.51 6.54 1.02
CA HIS A 363 38.35 6.34 2.47
C HIS A 363 39.62 6.71 3.24
N TYR A 364 40.76 6.23 2.82
CA TYR A 364 42.04 6.57 3.48
C TYR A 364 42.44 8.05 3.32
N ALA A 365 42.02 8.72 2.25
CA ALA A 365 42.32 10.14 2.06
C ALA A 365 41.38 11.05 2.86
N THR A 366 40.08 10.69 2.99
CA THR A 366 39.04 11.64 3.40
C THR A 366 38.22 11.21 4.61
N CYS A 367 38.50 10.04 5.23
CA CYS A 367 37.70 9.55 6.35
C CYS A 367 37.57 10.61 7.45
N GLU A 368 36.37 10.84 7.96
CA GLU A 368 36.10 11.80 9.02
C GLU A 368 36.85 11.45 10.30
N ASP A 369 36.96 10.17 10.62
CA ASP A 369 37.75 9.66 11.73
C ASP A 369 39.21 9.52 11.32
N GLU A 370 40.08 10.39 11.86
CA GLU A 370 41.51 10.44 11.54
C GLU A 370 42.27 9.14 11.79
N ARG A 371 41.76 8.28 12.68
CA ARG A 371 42.35 6.96 12.97
C ARG A 371 42.33 6.02 11.74
N PHE A 372 41.46 6.27 10.78
CA PHE A 372 41.32 5.50 9.55
C PHE A 372 41.92 6.20 8.33
N ARG A 373 42.54 7.38 8.49
CA ARG A 373 43.28 8.06 7.43
C ARG A 373 44.67 7.44 7.25
N ASP A 374 45.02 7.18 6.01
CA ASP A 374 46.37 6.75 5.60
C ASP A 374 46.69 7.36 4.23
N PRO A 375 47.26 8.58 4.20
CA PRO A 375 47.57 9.28 2.95
C PRO A 375 48.50 8.48 2.02
N VAL A 376 49.43 7.70 2.58
CA VAL A 376 50.38 6.92 1.77
C VAL A 376 49.70 5.77 1.07
N ARG A 377 48.87 5.02 1.79
CA ARG A 377 48.06 3.94 1.20
C ARG A 377 47.01 4.49 0.23
N ALA A 378 46.39 5.62 0.53
CA ALA A 378 45.44 6.30 -0.36
C ALA A 378 46.08 6.57 -1.73
N LEU A 379 47.26 7.16 -1.76
CA LEU A 379 47.97 7.47 -3.00
C LEU A 379 48.40 6.21 -3.76
N ALA A 380 48.89 5.18 -3.06
CA ALA A 380 49.24 3.92 -3.70
C ALA A 380 48.06 3.26 -4.40
N MET A 381 46.89 3.19 -3.72
CA MET A 381 45.68 2.59 -4.26
C MET A 381 45.05 3.42 -5.40
N ALA A 382 45.02 4.76 -5.27
CA ALA A 382 44.53 5.63 -6.33
C ALA A 382 45.38 5.53 -7.60
N LYS A 383 46.70 5.37 -7.49
CA LYS A 383 47.60 5.12 -8.62
C LYS A 383 47.32 3.79 -9.30
N LEU A 384 46.98 2.74 -8.57
CA LEU A 384 46.55 1.46 -9.16
C LEU A 384 45.19 1.58 -9.82
N ALA A 385 44.20 2.20 -9.16
CA ALA A 385 42.87 2.39 -9.68
C ALA A 385 42.88 3.12 -11.03
N ILE A 386 43.66 4.18 -11.20
CA ILE A 386 43.72 4.96 -12.46
C ILE A 386 44.39 4.21 -13.60
N GLN A 387 45.23 3.21 -13.33
CA GLN A 387 45.79 2.34 -14.38
C GLN A 387 44.70 1.40 -14.95
N LEU A 388 43.77 0.97 -14.12
CA LEU A 388 42.68 0.06 -14.50
C LEU A 388 41.51 0.81 -15.12
N GLU A 389 41.15 1.98 -14.57
CA GLU A 389 39.99 2.71 -15.00
C GLU A 389 40.20 4.23 -14.96
N ARG A 390 40.00 4.91 -16.11
CA ARG A 390 40.24 6.35 -16.29
C ARG A 390 38.92 7.14 -16.32
N LEU A 391 38.18 7.12 -15.21
CA LEU A 391 36.93 7.84 -15.06
C LEU A 391 37.12 9.15 -14.24
N PRO A 392 36.21 10.14 -14.38
CA PRO A 392 36.31 11.39 -13.66
C PRO A 392 36.49 11.24 -12.15
N HIS A 393 35.73 10.34 -11.51
CA HIS A 393 35.78 10.12 -10.07
C HIS A 393 37.07 9.42 -9.62
N VAL A 394 37.69 8.60 -10.48
CA VAL A 394 39.00 7.96 -10.17
C VAL A 394 40.09 8.99 -10.24
N TRP A 395 40.07 9.90 -11.21
CA TRP A 395 41.01 11.05 -11.28
C TRP A 395 40.83 12.00 -10.08
N ASP A 396 39.60 12.23 -9.62
CA ASP A 396 39.32 13.04 -8.44
C ASP A 396 39.87 12.42 -7.16
N THR A 397 39.68 11.11 -6.98
CA THR A 397 40.30 10.37 -5.87
C THR A 397 41.81 10.41 -5.90
N LEU A 398 42.41 10.32 -7.07
CA LEU A 398 43.86 10.46 -7.23
C LEU A 398 44.31 11.88 -6.88
N ALA A 399 43.60 12.91 -7.30
CA ALA A 399 43.85 14.30 -6.99
C ALA A 399 43.78 14.55 -5.47
N GLU A 400 42.73 14.06 -4.81
CA GLU A 400 42.59 14.16 -3.35
C GLU A 400 43.74 13.42 -2.62
N SER A 401 44.08 12.22 -3.12
CA SER A 401 45.18 11.43 -2.57
C SER A 401 46.55 12.15 -2.69
N TYR A 402 46.82 12.85 -3.77
CA TYR A 402 47.96 13.73 -3.92
C TYR A 402 47.91 14.90 -2.94
N TYR A 403 46.74 15.54 -2.84
CA TYR A 403 46.53 16.70 -1.98
C TYR A 403 46.81 16.40 -0.51
N VAL A 404 46.29 15.29 0.03
CA VAL A 404 46.51 14.92 1.44
C VAL A 404 47.98 14.49 1.72
N ASN A 405 48.77 14.19 0.69
CA ASN A 405 50.19 13.92 0.77
C ASN A 405 51.03 15.18 0.54
N GLY A 406 50.47 16.38 0.42
CA GLY A 406 51.19 17.63 0.18
C GLY A 406 51.73 17.80 -1.24
N MET A 407 51.37 16.94 -2.17
CA MET A 407 51.79 16.93 -3.58
C MET A 407 50.79 17.79 -4.41
N TYR A 408 50.78 19.09 -4.14
CA TYR A 408 49.73 20.00 -4.63
C TYR A 408 49.75 20.19 -6.14
N ARG A 409 50.94 20.18 -6.77
CA ARG A 409 51.05 20.32 -8.24
C ARG A 409 50.45 19.13 -8.96
N GLU A 410 50.73 17.92 -8.48
CA GLU A 410 50.17 16.67 -9.02
C GLU A 410 48.67 16.59 -8.77
N ALA A 411 48.18 17.08 -7.63
CA ALA A 411 46.77 17.18 -7.33
C ALA A 411 46.02 18.08 -8.37
N VAL A 412 46.61 19.22 -8.71
CA VAL A 412 46.02 20.12 -9.74
C VAL A 412 45.99 19.43 -11.10
N GLU A 413 47.03 18.74 -11.52
CA GLU A 413 47.04 18.05 -12.81
C GLU A 413 46.03 16.91 -12.88
N ALA A 414 45.88 16.12 -11.82
CA ALA A 414 44.88 15.07 -11.72
C ALA A 414 43.44 15.66 -11.71
N GLY A 415 43.22 16.77 -10.97
CA GLY A 415 41.95 17.49 -10.91
C GLY A 415 41.54 18.06 -12.28
N LYS A 416 42.47 18.57 -13.09
CA LYS A 416 42.20 18.97 -14.48
C LYS A 416 41.73 17.81 -15.33
N GLN A 417 42.27 16.61 -15.17
CA GLN A 417 41.84 15.41 -15.87
C GLN A 417 40.40 14.99 -15.47
N ALA A 418 40.12 15.04 -14.17
CA ALA A 418 38.79 14.78 -13.66
C ALA A 418 37.75 15.73 -14.31
N LEU A 419 38.02 17.04 -14.30
CA LEU A 419 37.15 18.07 -14.88
C LEU A 419 37.02 17.92 -16.41
N ALA A 420 38.09 17.60 -17.11
CA ALA A 420 38.08 17.44 -18.58
C ALA A 420 37.20 16.27 -19.03
N LEU A 421 37.19 15.18 -18.27
CA LEU A 421 36.39 13.98 -18.54
C LEU A 421 34.95 14.07 -18.03
N ALA A 422 34.64 15.05 -17.17
CA ALA A 422 33.35 15.19 -16.52
C ALA A 422 32.26 15.64 -17.48
N ARG A 423 31.28 14.76 -17.75
CA ARG A 423 30.03 15.08 -18.48
C ARG A 423 28.90 15.51 -17.56
N LYS A 424 28.91 15.08 -16.30
CA LYS A 424 27.97 15.42 -15.23
C LYS A 424 28.75 15.93 -14.00
N LYS A 425 28.07 16.62 -13.09
CA LYS A 425 28.67 17.19 -11.86
C LYS A 425 29.91 18.08 -12.11
N ARG A 426 29.93 18.79 -13.21
CA ARG A 426 31.07 19.60 -13.65
C ARG A 426 31.45 20.70 -12.65
N THR A 427 30.46 21.31 -11.99
CA THR A 427 30.67 22.28 -10.89
C THR A 427 31.45 21.66 -9.73
N TYR A 428 31.09 20.45 -9.30
CA TYR A 428 31.81 19.76 -8.24
C TYR A 428 33.29 19.57 -8.55
N TYR A 429 33.63 19.09 -9.75
CA TYR A 429 35.05 18.91 -10.14
C TYR A 429 35.78 20.24 -10.31
N GLN A 430 35.08 21.33 -10.66
CA GLN A 430 35.68 22.66 -10.68
C GLN A 430 36.00 23.13 -9.27
N ASP A 431 35.07 22.97 -8.32
CA ASP A 431 35.32 23.35 -6.90
C ASP A 431 36.49 22.58 -6.30
N GLN A 432 36.61 21.27 -6.62
CA GLN A 432 37.77 20.48 -6.21
C GLN A 432 39.07 21.00 -6.83
N LEU A 433 39.08 21.30 -8.13
CA LEU A 433 40.26 21.86 -8.79
C LEU A 433 40.68 23.21 -8.20
N ASP A 434 39.74 24.07 -7.84
CA ASP A 434 40.02 25.38 -7.21
C ASP A 434 40.59 25.19 -5.82
N LYS A 435 40.11 24.20 -5.03
CA LYS A 435 40.73 23.79 -3.74
C LYS A 435 42.21 23.40 -3.91
N PHE A 436 42.49 22.52 -4.89
CA PHE A 436 43.87 22.06 -5.12
C PHE A 436 44.76 23.18 -5.64
N SER A 437 44.23 24.03 -6.52
CA SER A 437 44.97 25.17 -7.09
C SER A 437 45.34 26.21 -6.03
N SER A 438 44.46 26.49 -5.09
CA SER A 438 44.69 27.41 -3.97
C SER A 438 45.80 26.90 -3.06
N ALA A 439 45.84 25.58 -2.78
CA ALA A 439 46.89 24.98 -1.97
C ALA A 439 48.26 24.93 -2.68
N ALA A 440 48.28 24.87 -4.02
CA ALA A 440 49.51 24.87 -4.81
C ALA A 440 50.15 26.26 -4.93
N GLN A 441 49.43 27.34 -4.61
CA GLN A 441 49.90 28.73 -4.63
C GLN A 441 50.48 29.19 -3.29
N ASN A 442 50.11 28.49 -2.20
CA ASN A 442 50.64 28.74 -0.86
C ASN A 442 51.89 27.88 -0.58
#